data_04d4e5662c3dc0073a1b82498570521f
#
_entry.id   04d4e5662c3dc0073a1b82498570521f
#
_cell.length_a   1.000
_cell.length_b   1.000
_cell.length_c   1.000
_cell.angle_alpha   90.00
_cell.angle_beta   90.00
_cell.angle_gamma   90.00
#
_symmetry.space_group_name_H-M   'P 1'
#
loop_
_entity.id
_entity.type
_entity.pdbx_description
1 polymer ?
#
loop_
_entity_poly.entity_id
_entity_poly.type
_entity_poly.pdbx_seq_one_letter_code
_entity_poly.pdbx_strand_id
1 'polypeptide(L)'
;MAFSHELGEAVKSVNEIIEKGIPEVSGLQSTVLDSMAYSVKAGGKRIRPLMILKSYELYKDRYGTRRDRFMLPVVHSFMCAMEMIHTASLCHDDLPCMDDDKYRRGRESTWFKYGEAMGTLCGDALLMYAPEITTKVYQNQLSEFVSDVDGSMKEEINNCSLSFVKALNILMEKSGVYGMLGGQVVDVEMAGKPLTDEQLMFIYRLKTGALLQASLMIGAALGGADDEELESLAGIGEKIGVAFQIQDDILDETSTEEVLGKPIHSDDENNKTTYVSIHGLSDAHEEVERLSVQAIKELENLSDVNEDSRRFLKDLTDMLINRKK
;
A
#
# COMPACT_ATOMS: atom_id res chain seq x y z
N MET A 1 19.09 -2.84 15.29
CA MET A 1 19.10 -4.33 15.23
C MET A 1 17.78 -4.94 15.72
N ALA A 2 17.17 -4.46 16.79
CA ALA A 2 15.88 -4.99 17.29
C ALA A 2 14.72 -4.83 16.28
N PHE A 3 14.49 -3.61 15.77
CA PHE A 3 13.39 -3.36 14.82
C PHE A 3 13.55 -4.11 13.50
N SER A 4 14.76 -4.22 12.94
CA SER A 4 14.99 -4.98 11.70
C SER A 4 14.64 -6.46 11.82
N HIS A 5 14.84 -7.06 12.99
CA HIS A 5 14.43 -8.45 13.27
C HIS A 5 12.90 -8.54 13.40
N GLU A 6 12.28 -7.66 14.18
CA GLU A 6 10.82 -7.56 14.36
C GLU A 6 10.11 -7.38 13.01
N LEU A 7 10.63 -6.48 12.17
CA LEU A 7 10.12 -6.26 10.82
C LEU A 7 10.24 -7.51 9.95
N GLY A 8 11.39 -8.23 10.01
CA GLY A 8 11.60 -9.46 9.26
C GLY A 8 10.57 -10.55 9.59
N GLU A 9 10.27 -10.76 10.87
CA GLU A 9 9.23 -11.70 11.31
C GLU A 9 7.83 -11.24 10.89
N ALA A 10 7.54 -9.94 11.01
CA ALA A 10 6.26 -9.38 10.56
C ALA A 10 6.07 -9.55 9.04
N VAL A 11 7.08 -9.29 8.22
CA VAL A 11 7.05 -9.50 6.76
C VAL A 11 6.82 -10.97 6.42
N LYS A 12 7.44 -11.89 7.15
CA LYS A 12 7.24 -13.33 6.95
C LYS A 12 5.78 -13.71 7.19
N SER A 13 5.19 -13.29 8.32
CA SER A 13 3.78 -13.53 8.62
C SER A 13 2.85 -12.92 7.56
N VAL A 14 3.13 -11.71 7.10
CA VAL A 14 2.37 -11.04 6.03
C VAL A 14 2.46 -11.84 4.72
N ASN A 15 3.62 -12.36 4.35
CA ASN A 15 3.76 -13.18 3.15
C ASN A 15 2.89 -14.44 3.22
N GLU A 16 2.83 -15.12 4.37
CA GLU A 16 1.97 -16.30 4.58
C GLU A 16 0.47 -15.95 4.41
N ILE A 17 0.05 -14.76 4.88
CA ILE A 17 -1.33 -14.28 4.72
C ILE A 17 -1.61 -14.00 3.24
N ILE A 18 -0.72 -13.27 2.56
CA ILE A 18 -0.88 -12.92 1.15
C ILE A 18 -0.92 -14.17 0.27
N GLU A 19 -0.04 -15.15 0.51
CA GLU A 19 -0.01 -16.40 -0.25
C GLU A 19 -1.31 -17.20 -0.13
N LYS A 20 -1.95 -17.21 1.05
CA LYS A 20 -3.25 -17.84 1.26
C LYS A 20 -4.40 -17.10 0.57
N GLY A 21 -4.24 -15.79 0.31
CA GLY A 21 -5.22 -14.97 -0.39
C GLY A 21 -5.16 -15.10 -1.92
N ILE A 22 -4.11 -15.72 -2.49
CA ILE A 22 -3.99 -15.92 -3.93
C ILE A 22 -4.99 -16.99 -4.38
N PRO A 23 -5.76 -16.76 -5.48
CA PRO A 23 -6.71 -17.75 -5.97
C PRO A 23 -5.99 -19.01 -6.47
N GLU A 24 -6.65 -20.17 -6.29
CA GLU A 24 -6.14 -21.45 -6.77
C GLU A 24 -6.09 -21.48 -8.31
N VAL A 25 -4.98 -21.95 -8.86
CA VAL A 25 -4.79 -22.05 -10.32
C VAL A 25 -5.58 -23.25 -10.85
N SER A 26 -6.71 -22.96 -11.52
CA SER A 26 -7.61 -23.99 -12.05
C SER A 26 -8.45 -23.47 -13.22
N GLY A 27 -9.07 -24.38 -13.97
CA GLY A 27 -9.99 -24.06 -15.06
C GLY A 27 -9.32 -23.55 -16.34
N LEU A 28 -10.13 -23.10 -17.29
CA LEU A 28 -9.67 -22.60 -18.60
C LEU A 28 -8.94 -21.25 -18.50
N GLN A 29 -9.19 -20.49 -17.44
CA GLN A 29 -8.54 -19.22 -17.09
C GLN A 29 -7.22 -19.41 -16.30
N SER A 30 -6.69 -20.63 -16.21
CA SER A 30 -5.51 -20.95 -15.39
C SER A 30 -4.29 -20.08 -15.68
N THR A 31 -4.10 -19.63 -16.93
CA THR A 31 -2.95 -18.77 -17.30
C THR A 31 -2.99 -17.41 -16.58
N VAL A 32 -4.15 -16.76 -16.48
CA VAL A 32 -4.25 -15.50 -15.76
C VAL A 32 -4.09 -15.72 -14.27
N LEU A 33 -4.63 -16.80 -13.70
CA LEU A 33 -4.45 -17.15 -12.28
C LEU A 33 -2.98 -17.44 -11.94
N ASP A 34 -2.25 -18.15 -12.83
CA ASP A 34 -0.83 -18.38 -12.67
C ASP A 34 -0.02 -17.07 -12.77
N SER A 35 -0.37 -16.18 -13.70
CA SER A 35 0.27 -14.87 -13.82
C SER A 35 0.04 -13.97 -12.61
N MET A 36 -1.16 -13.99 -12.01
CA MET A 36 -1.46 -13.30 -10.75
C MET A 36 -0.59 -13.84 -9.61
N ALA A 37 -0.55 -15.18 -9.44
CA ALA A 37 0.27 -15.84 -8.44
C ALA A 37 1.76 -15.51 -8.63
N TYR A 38 2.24 -15.55 -9.87
CA TYR A 38 3.61 -15.20 -10.25
C TYR A 38 3.96 -13.77 -9.84
N SER A 39 3.10 -12.80 -10.14
CA SER A 39 3.33 -11.38 -9.87
C SER A 39 3.29 -11.06 -8.38
N VAL A 40 2.31 -11.56 -7.64
CA VAL A 40 2.18 -11.34 -6.20
C VAL A 40 3.34 -12.00 -5.43
N LYS A 41 3.78 -13.20 -5.84
CA LYS A 41 4.93 -13.91 -5.25
C LYS A 41 6.30 -13.37 -5.66
N ALA A 42 6.37 -12.31 -6.47
CA ALA A 42 7.64 -11.66 -6.78
C ALA A 42 8.33 -11.02 -5.55
N GLY A 43 7.67 -11.01 -4.41
CA GLY A 43 8.18 -10.50 -3.15
C GLY A 43 8.00 -8.99 -2.99
N GLY A 44 8.77 -8.41 -2.08
CA GLY A 44 8.72 -6.98 -1.75
C GLY A 44 8.79 -6.74 -0.25
N LYS A 45 8.87 -5.47 0.14
CA LYS A 45 8.97 -5.03 1.54
C LYS A 45 7.63 -5.18 2.31
N ARG A 46 6.52 -5.44 1.62
CA ARG A 46 5.15 -5.61 2.19
C ARG A 46 4.73 -4.49 3.15
N ILE A 47 5.17 -3.27 2.87
CA ILE A 47 4.93 -2.11 3.74
C ILE A 47 3.43 -1.82 3.89
N ARG A 48 2.68 -1.80 2.78
CA ARG A 48 1.25 -1.47 2.77
C ARG A 48 0.41 -2.47 3.58
N PRO A 49 0.53 -3.78 3.39
CA PRO A 49 -0.12 -4.77 4.27
C PRO A 49 0.27 -4.66 5.75
N LEU A 50 1.55 -4.38 6.04
CA LEU A 50 2.02 -4.16 7.41
C LEU A 50 1.36 -2.93 8.04
N MET A 51 1.25 -1.82 7.30
CA MET A 51 0.57 -0.61 7.78
C MET A 51 -0.91 -0.89 8.06
N ILE A 52 -1.61 -1.67 7.22
CA ILE A 52 -2.99 -2.09 7.48
C ILE A 52 -3.08 -2.84 8.81
N LEU A 53 -2.24 -3.87 8.99
CA LEU A 53 -2.26 -4.68 10.21
C LEU A 53 -1.97 -3.84 11.45
N LYS A 54 -0.92 -3.03 11.42
CA LYS A 54 -0.50 -2.21 12.56
C LYS A 54 -1.47 -1.08 12.87
N SER A 55 -2.10 -0.48 11.87
CA SER A 55 -3.18 0.49 12.08
C SER A 55 -4.45 -0.16 12.64
N TYR A 56 -4.79 -1.39 12.25
CA TYR A 56 -5.86 -2.15 12.90
C TYR A 56 -5.53 -2.40 14.38
N GLU A 57 -4.33 -2.86 14.67
CA GLU A 57 -3.88 -3.13 16.02
C GLU A 57 -3.83 -1.89 16.91
N LEU A 58 -3.72 -0.66 16.35
CA LEU A 58 -3.82 0.58 17.14
C LEU A 58 -5.14 0.68 17.90
N TYR A 59 -6.25 0.26 17.30
CA TYR A 59 -7.60 0.55 17.77
C TYR A 59 -8.40 -0.67 18.23
N LYS A 60 -8.00 -1.88 17.86
CA LYS A 60 -8.77 -3.13 18.07
C LYS A 60 -9.11 -3.39 19.54
N ASP A 61 -8.26 -2.97 20.47
CA ASP A 61 -8.43 -3.26 21.90
C ASP A 61 -9.60 -2.50 22.54
N ARG A 62 -10.14 -1.48 21.83
CA ARG A 62 -11.34 -0.74 22.25
C ARG A 62 -12.61 -1.58 22.27
N TYR A 63 -12.67 -2.70 21.54
CA TYR A 63 -13.90 -3.44 21.28
C TYR A 63 -13.90 -4.89 21.76
N GLY A 64 -12.84 -5.34 22.38
CA GLY A 64 -12.74 -6.68 22.95
C GLY A 64 -12.53 -7.81 21.95
N THR A 65 -12.22 -8.99 22.48
CA THR A 65 -11.72 -10.16 21.74
C THR A 65 -12.71 -10.75 20.74
N ARG A 66 -14.01 -10.58 20.95
CA ARG A 66 -15.04 -11.15 20.06
C ARG A 66 -15.08 -10.40 18.73
N ARG A 67 -15.03 -9.06 18.76
CA ARG A 67 -14.91 -8.24 17.54
C ARG A 67 -13.60 -8.54 16.83
N ASP A 68 -12.50 -8.64 17.54
CA ASP A 68 -11.20 -8.98 16.98
C ASP A 68 -11.26 -10.32 16.22
N ARG A 69 -11.87 -11.36 16.81
CA ARG A 69 -12.05 -12.66 16.15
C ARG A 69 -12.85 -12.58 14.85
N PHE A 70 -13.84 -11.71 14.78
CA PHE A 70 -14.64 -11.48 13.57
C PHE A 70 -13.86 -10.68 12.53
N MET A 71 -13.19 -9.59 12.95
CA MET A 71 -12.57 -8.63 12.03
C MET A 71 -11.19 -9.07 11.54
N LEU A 72 -10.42 -9.85 12.28
CA LEU A 72 -9.05 -10.20 11.88
C LEU A 72 -8.97 -10.92 10.52
N PRO A 73 -9.84 -11.89 10.15
CA PRO A 73 -9.87 -12.44 8.80
C PRO A 73 -10.20 -11.39 7.73
N VAL A 74 -11.05 -10.42 8.05
CA VAL A 74 -11.39 -9.30 7.18
C VAL A 74 -10.16 -8.41 6.95
N VAL A 75 -9.43 -8.06 8.02
CA VAL A 75 -8.15 -7.32 7.93
C VAL A 75 -7.17 -8.04 7.02
N HIS A 76 -7.00 -9.35 7.18
CA HIS A 76 -6.13 -10.16 6.33
C HIS A 76 -6.55 -10.09 4.85
N SER A 77 -7.86 -10.08 4.57
CA SER A 77 -8.35 -9.93 3.19
C SER A 77 -8.03 -8.56 2.59
N PHE A 78 -8.10 -7.48 3.37
CA PHE A 78 -7.67 -6.15 2.93
C PHE A 78 -6.15 -6.03 2.74
N MET A 79 -5.36 -6.72 3.53
CA MET A 79 -3.90 -6.83 3.32
C MET A 79 -3.60 -7.48 1.97
N CYS A 80 -4.30 -8.57 1.62
CA CYS A 80 -4.19 -9.22 0.33
C CYS A 80 -4.67 -8.29 -0.80
N ALA A 81 -5.82 -7.66 -0.65
CA ALA A 81 -6.39 -6.75 -1.64
C ALA A 81 -5.47 -5.56 -1.95
N MET A 82 -4.91 -4.94 -0.92
CA MET A 82 -3.94 -3.83 -1.06
C MET A 82 -2.70 -4.26 -1.83
N GLU A 83 -2.13 -5.41 -1.51
CA GLU A 83 -0.95 -5.90 -2.21
C GLU A 83 -1.27 -6.33 -3.65
N MET A 84 -2.49 -6.83 -3.92
CA MET A 84 -2.97 -7.12 -5.27
C MET A 84 -3.12 -5.85 -6.10
N ILE A 85 -3.72 -4.79 -5.56
CA ILE A 85 -3.84 -3.50 -6.25
C ILE A 85 -2.45 -2.90 -6.54
N HIS A 86 -1.55 -2.93 -5.56
CA HIS A 86 -0.18 -2.48 -5.78
C HIS A 86 0.55 -3.34 -6.83
N THR A 87 0.37 -4.65 -6.82
CA THR A 87 0.97 -5.54 -7.82
C THR A 87 0.38 -5.30 -9.20
N ALA A 88 -0.93 -5.05 -9.31
CA ALA A 88 -1.60 -4.70 -10.55
C ALA A 88 -1.00 -3.44 -11.18
N SER A 89 -0.78 -2.39 -10.38
CA SER A 89 -0.14 -1.16 -10.89
C SER A 89 1.25 -1.44 -11.46
N LEU A 90 2.04 -2.29 -10.79
CA LEU A 90 3.36 -2.67 -11.31
C LEU A 90 3.28 -3.52 -12.59
N CYS A 91 2.28 -4.44 -12.70
CA CYS A 91 2.07 -5.21 -13.93
C CYS A 91 1.72 -4.32 -15.11
N HIS A 92 0.93 -3.26 -14.88
CA HIS A 92 0.57 -2.30 -15.93
C HIS A 92 1.71 -1.34 -16.24
N ASP A 93 2.44 -0.85 -15.23
CA ASP A 93 3.61 0.02 -15.44
C ASP A 93 4.70 -0.68 -16.28
N ASP A 94 4.92 -1.98 -16.08
CA ASP A 94 5.93 -2.75 -16.82
C ASP A 94 5.60 -2.95 -18.30
N LEU A 95 4.34 -2.74 -18.77
CA LEU A 95 3.93 -3.01 -20.14
C LEU A 95 4.74 -2.19 -21.17
N PRO A 96 4.92 -2.71 -22.42
CA PRO A 96 5.63 -1.99 -23.48
C PRO A 96 5.05 -0.63 -23.86
N CYS A 97 3.76 -0.40 -23.60
CA CYS A 97 3.10 0.88 -23.82
C CYS A 97 3.24 1.86 -22.64
N MET A 98 3.91 1.45 -21.56
CA MET A 98 4.18 2.21 -20.35
C MET A 98 5.70 2.36 -20.18
N ASP A 99 6.31 1.70 -19.16
CA ASP A 99 7.75 1.81 -18.88
C ASP A 99 8.61 0.83 -19.69
N ASP A 100 8.02 -0.16 -20.38
CA ASP A 100 8.68 -1.25 -21.14
C ASP A 100 9.70 -2.04 -20.31
N ASP A 101 9.40 -2.26 -19.03
CA ASP A 101 10.29 -2.94 -18.11
C ASP A 101 10.20 -4.46 -18.30
N LYS A 102 11.29 -5.09 -18.76
CA LYS A 102 11.40 -6.54 -18.95
C LYS A 102 11.66 -7.31 -17.65
N TYR A 103 12.19 -6.64 -16.65
CA TYR A 103 12.58 -7.25 -15.37
C TYR A 103 12.08 -6.41 -14.20
N ARG A 104 11.50 -7.10 -13.19
CA ARG A 104 11.02 -6.51 -11.94
C ARG A 104 11.49 -7.34 -10.75
N ARG A 105 12.14 -6.71 -9.77
CA ARG A 105 12.64 -7.39 -8.56
C ARG A 105 13.54 -8.60 -8.87
N GLY A 106 14.41 -8.47 -9.89
CA GLY A 106 15.38 -9.49 -10.26
C GLY A 106 14.84 -10.68 -11.04
N ARG A 107 13.58 -10.61 -11.53
CA ARG A 107 12.94 -11.64 -12.37
C ARG A 107 12.22 -11.01 -13.55
N GLU A 108 11.85 -11.81 -14.53
CA GLU A 108 11.05 -11.35 -15.67
C GLU A 108 9.75 -10.67 -15.19
N SER A 109 9.41 -9.54 -15.80
CA SER A 109 8.11 -8.90 -15.58
C SER A 109 6.98 -9.78 -16.11
N THR A 110 5.75 -9.50 -15.69
CA THR A 110 4.61 -10.34 -16.04
C THR A 110 4.36 -10.40 -17.55
N TRP A 111 4.42 -9.23 -18.22
CA TRP A 111 4.22 -9.18 -19.68
C TRP A 111 5.37 -9.84 -20.43
N PHE A 112 6.59 -9.72 -19.95
CA PHE A 112 7.74 -10.34 -20.64
C PHE A 112 7.70 -11.86 -20.56
N LYS A 113 7.19 -12.41 -19.46
CA LYS A 113 7.04 -13.86 -19.28
C LYS A 113 5.80 -14.45 -19.96
N TYR A 114 4.65 -13.77 -19.89
CA TYR A 114 3.35 -14.32 -20.33
C TYR A 114 2.81 -13.67 -21.60
N GLY A 115 3.49 -12.64 -22.12
CA GLY A 115 3.04 -11.81 -23.25
C GLY A 115 2.21 -10.60 -22.82
N GLU A 116 2.17 -9.55 -23.66
CA GLU A 116 1.54 -8.26 -23.38
C GLU A 116 0.06 -8.38 -23.00
N ALA A 117 -0.71 -9.15 -23.78
CA ALA A 117 -2.15 -9.34 -23.51
C ALA A 117 -2.38 -9.98 -22.13
N MET A 118 -1.53 -10.94 -21.75
CA MET A 118 -1.67 -11.59 -20.44
C MET A 118 -1.13 -10.71 -19.31
N GLY A 119 -0.13 -9.87 -19.56
CA GLY A 119 0.33 -8.85 -18.63
C GLY A 119 -0.78 -7.84 -18.29
N THR A 120 -1.51 -7.38 -19.32
CA THR A 120 -2.68 -6.50 -19.15
C THR A 120 -3.78 -7.19 -18.35
N LEU A 121 -4.19 -8.39 -18.77
CA LEU A 121 -5.25 -9.14 -18.09
C LEU A 121 -4.88 -9.54 -16.65
N CYS A 122 -3.59 -9.73 -16.37
CA CYS A 122 -3.11 -9.98 -15.01
C CYS A 122 -3.38 -8.79 -14.09
N GLY A 123 -3.04 -7.57 -14.54
CA GLY A 123 -3.34 -6.35 -13.79
C GLY A 123 -4.83 -6.16 -13.57
N ASP A 124 -5.65 -6.32 -14.62
CA ASP A 124 -7.11 -6.23 -14.55
C ASP A 124 -7.69 -7.27 -13.57
N ALA A 125 -7.22 -8.51 -13.64
CA ALA A 125 -7.68 -9.59 -12.78
C ALA A 125 -7.32 -9.33 -11.29
N LEU A 126 -6.13 -8.81 -11.00
CA LEU A 126 -5.72 -8.41 -9.65
C LEU A 126 -6.58 -7.27 -9.12
N LEU A 127 -6.88 -6.24 -9.94
CA LEU A 127 -7.76 -5.13 -9.55
C LEU A 127 -9.19 -5.60 -9.25
N MET A 128 -9.73 -6.53 -10.05
CA MET A 128 -11.08 -7.06 -9.86
C MET A 128 -11.16 -8.05 -8.69
N TYR A 129 -10.13 -8.85 -8.48
CA TYR A 129 -10.10 -9.83 -7.40
C TYR A 129 -9.89 -9.19 -6.02
N ALA A 130 -9.25 -8.04 -5.94
CA ALA A 130 -9.04 -7.32 -4.68
C ALA A 130 -10.35 -7.02 -3.91
N PRO A 131 -11.38 -6.37 -4.48
CA PRO A 131 -12.66 -6.20 -3.81
C PRO A 131 -13.44 -7.52 -3.65
N GLU A 132 -13.29 -8.48 -4.58
CA GLU A 132 -13.93 -9.79 -4.48
C GLU A 132 -13.51 -10.54 -3.22
N ILE A 133 -12.21 -10.65 -2.95
CA ILE A 133 -11.71 -11.37 -1.77
C ILE A 133 -12.18 -10.70 -0.47
N THR A 134 -12.20 -9.37 -0.39
CA THR A 134 -12.65 -8.67 0.83
C THR A 134 -14.13 -8.89 1.10
N THR A 135 -14.97 -8.76 0.08
CA THR A 135 -16.43 -8.95 0.19
C THR A 135 -16.78 -10.40 0.50
N LYS A 136 -16.10 -11.37 -0.11
CA LYS A 136 -16.31 -12.80 0.11
C LYS A 136 -15.93 -13.22 1.54
N VAL A 137 -14.77 -12.76 2.02
CA VAL A 137 -14.34 -13.06 3.40
C VAL A 137 -15.30 -12.42 4.39
N TYR A 138 -15.71 -11.17 4.18
CA TYR A 138 -16.66 -10.50 5.05
C TYR A 138 -18.03 -11.23 5.08
N GLN A 139 -18.55 -11.65 3.93
CA GLN A 139 -19.80 -12.42 3.83
C GLN A 139 -19.71 -13.74 4.61
N ASN A 140 -18.57 -14.46 4.52
CA ASN A 140 -18.36 -15.70 5.25
C ASN A 140 -18.37 -15.44 6.77
N GLN A 141 -17.61 -14.43 7.23
CA GLN A 141 -17.58 -14.05 8.65
C GLN A 141 -19.00 -13.68 9.15
N LEU A 142 -19.75 -12.91 8.37
CA LEU A 142 -21.11 -12.52 8.71
C LEU A 142 -22.02 -13.75 8.83
N SER A 143 -21.93 -14.73 7.92
CA SER A 143 -22.72 -15.95 7.93
C SER A 143 -22.41 -16.83 9.13
N GLU A 144 -21.14 -16.97 9.51
CA GLU A 144 -20.71 -17.73 10.69
C GLU A 144 -21.21 -17.07 11.98
N PHE A 145 -21.09 -15.75 12.10
CA PHE A 145 -21.47 -15.01 13.30
C PHE A 145 -22.98 -14.93 13.51
N VAL A 146 -23.76 -14.74 12.43
CA VAL A 146 -25.25 -14.65 12.53
C VAL A 146 -25.87 -15.94 12.98
N SER A 147 -25.26 -17.09 12.69
CA SER A 147 -25.75 -18.40 13.16
C SER A 147 -25.65 -18.61 14.68
N ASP A 148 -24.79 -17.85 15.36
CA ASP A 148 -24.45 -18.01 16.79
C ASP A 148 -25.05 -16.92 17.70
N VAL A 149 -25.93 -16.04 17.18
CA VAL A 149 -26.28 -14.76 17.80
C VAL A 149 -27.65 -14.76 18.49
N ASP A 150 -27.66 -14.43 19.78
CA ASP A 150 -28.79 -13.82 20.45
C ASP A 150 -28.95 -12.33 20.09
N GLY A 151 -30.10 -11.74 20.31
CA GLY A 151 -30.44 -10.37 19.87
C GLY A 151 -29.49 -9.23 20.35
N SER A 152 -28.55 -9.52 21.27
CA SER A 152 -27.61 -8.54 21.87
C SER A 152 -26.48 -8.11 20.92
N MET A 153 -26.27 -8.85 19.84
CA MET A 153 -25.12 -8.64 18.92
C MET A 153 -25.46 -7.84 17.66
N LYS A 154 -26.70 -7.44 17.47
CA LYS A 154 -27.07 -6.69 16.24
C LYS A 154 -26.30 -5.38 16.09
N GLU A 155 -26.06 -4.70 17.19
CA GLU A 155 -25.32 -3.42 17.19
C GLU A 155 -23.86 -3.63 16.83
N GLU A 156 -23.21 -4.66 17.39
CA GLU A 156 -21.81 -4.97 17.09
C GLU A 156 -21.61 -5.39 15.62
N ILE A 157 -22.50 -6.23 15.08
CA ILE A 157 -22.50 -6.60 13.66
C ILE A 157 -22.72 -5.38 12.77
N ASN A 158 -23.64 -4.48 13.14
CA ASN A 158 -23.88 -3.25 12.40
C ASN A 158 -22.63 -2.36 12.38
N ASN A 159 -21.95 -2.20 13.51
CA ASN A 159 -20.71 -1.44 13.61
C ASN A 159 -19.58 -2.08 12.78
N CYS A 160 -19.44 -3.40 12.80
CA CYS A 160 -18.51 -4.11 11.93
C CYS A 160 -18.84 -3.91 10.45
N SER A 161 -20.13 -3.90 10.08
CA SER A 161 -20.56 -3.66 8.70
C SER A 161 -20.23 -2.24 8.23
N LEU A 162 -20.45 -1.23 9.08
CA LEU A 162 -20.06 0.16 8.78
C LEU A 162 -18.54 0.30 8.62
N SER A 163 -17.77 -0.32 9.51
CA SER A 163 -16.30 -0.36 9.42
C SER A 163 -15.82 -1.00 8.11
N PHE A 164 -16.42 -2.12 7.71
CA PHE A 164 -16.11 -2.80 6.45
C PHE A 164 -16.43 -1.93 5.22
N VAL A 165 -17.63 -1.34 5.17
CA VAL A 165 -18.04 -0.47 4.05
C VAL A 165 -17.13 0.74 3.97
N LYS A 166 -16.76 1.36 5.10
CA LYS A 166 -15.83 2.48 5.17
C LYS A 166 -14.44 2.07 4.64
N ALA A 167 -13.90 0.95 5.08
CA ALA A 167 -12.61 0.43 4.62
C ALA A 167 -12.60 0.10 3.10
N LEU A 168 -13.70 -0.49 2.59
CA LEU A 168 -13.84 -0.78 1.17
C LEU A 168 -13.92 0.50 0.33
N ASN A 169 -14.66 1.52 0.80
CA ASN A 169 -14.72 2.82 0.13
C ASN A 169 -13.33 3.47 0.05
N ILE A 170 -12.58 3.47 1.16
CA ILE A 170 -11.20 3.99 1.20
C ILE A 170 -10.31 3.25 0.19
N LEU A 171 -10.38 1.90 0.16
CA LEU A 171 -9.60 1.08 -0.77
C LEU A 171 -9.87 1.48 -2.22
N MET A 172 -11.15 1.59 -2.60
CA MET A 172 -11.55 1.87 -3.98
C MET A 172 -11.28 3.32 -4.38
N GLU A 173 -11.54 4.29 -3.51
CA GLU A 173 -11.28 5.71 -3.77
C GLU A 173 -9.78 5.99 -3.93
N LYS A 174 -8.96 5.51 -2.98
CA LYS A 174 -7.51 5.78 -2.99
C LYS A 174 -6.74 4.99 -4.05
N SER A 175 -7.27 3.90 -4.56
CA SER A 175 -6.72 3.22 -5.74
C SER A 175 -7.26 3.74 -7.07
N GLY A 176 -8.43 4.38 -7.07
CA GLY A 176 -9.17 4.84 -8.24
C GLY A 176 -8.71 6.18 -8.81
N VAL A 177 -9.63 6.83 -9.55
CA VAL A 177 -9.37 8.08 -10.30
C VAL A 177 -9.06 9.29 -9.42
N TYR A 178 -9.48 9.27 -8.15
CA TYR A 178 -9.15 10.29 -7.15
C TYR A 178 -7.97 9.90 -6.25
N GLY A 179 -7.28 8.82 -6.58
CA GLY A 179 -6.14 8.28 -5.88
C GLY A 179 -5.01 7.88 -6.84
N MET A 180 -4.46 6.69 -6.65
CA MET A 180 -3.27 6.19 -7.37
C MET A 180 -3.42 6.28 -8.90
N LEU A 181 -4.56 5.85 -9.46
CA LEU A 181 -4.80 5.92 -10.90
C LEU A 181 -4.79 7.36 -11.42
N GLY A 182 -5.37 8.31 -10.68
CA GLY A 182 -5.33 9.74 -11.04
C GLY A 182 -3.92 10.30 -11.07
N GLY A 183 -3.07 9.93 -10.11
CA GLY A 183 -1.65 10.28 -10.11
C GLY A 183 -0.90 9.69 -11.30
N GLN A 184 -1.19 8.44 -11.64
CA GLN A 184 -0.62 7.76 -12.80
C GLN A 184 -0.99 8.41 -14.13
N VAL A 185 -2.23 8.90 -14.28
CA VAL A 185 -2.67 9.62 -15.50
C VAL A 185 -1.78 10.83 -15.76
N VAL A 186 -1.54 11.67 -14.73
CA VAL A 186 -0.69 12.87 -14.89
C VAL A 186 0.76 12.48 -15.17
N ASP A 187 1.29 11.44 -14.51
CA ASP A 187 2.64 10.93 -14.76
C ASP A 187 2.82 10.50 -16.22
N VAL A 188 1.87 9.76 -16.78
CA VAL A 188 1.91 9.31 -18.18
C VAL A 188 1.70 10.46 -19.18
N GLU A 189 0.74 11.36 -18.94
CA GLU A 189 0.49 12.50 -19.84
C GLU A 189 1.67 13.47 -19.92
N MET A 190 2.42 13.55 -18.85
CA MET A 190 3.57 14.44 -18.74
C MET A 190 4.93 13.76 -19.00
N ALA A 191 4.93 12.47 -19.35
CA ALA A 191 6.17 11.76 -19.66
C ALA A 191 7.00 12.49 -20.72
N GLY A 192 8.28 12.72 -20.42
CA GLY A 192 9.21 13.46 -21.28
C GLY A 192 8.95 14.98 -21.39
N LYS A 193 8.09 15.54 -20.55
CA LYS A 193 7.84 16.99 -20.47
C LYS A 193 8.19 17.53 -19.08
N PRO A 194 8.60 18.81 -18.98
CA PRO A 194 8.84 19.41 -17.67
C PRO A 194 7.53 19.53 -16.88
N LEU A 195 7.56 19.15 -15.61
CA LEU A 195 6.44 19.31 -14.67
C LEU A 195 6.54 20.65 -13.95
N THR A 196 5.38 21.25 -13.62
CA THR A 196 5.32 22.25 -12.58
C THR A 196 5.40 21.59 -11.20
N ASP A 197 5.79 22.36 -10.17
CA ASP A 197 5.82 21.88 -8.78
C ASP A 197 4.45 21.31 -8.35
N GLU A 198 3.35 21.97 -8.72
CA GLU A 198 1.98 21.50 -8.44
C GLU A 198 1.70 20.11 -9.06
N GLN A 199 2.11 19.88 -10.32
CA GLN A 199 1.93 18.61 -11.01
C GLN A 199 2.80 17.53 -10.38
N LEU A 200 4.04 17.84 -10.03
CA LEU A 200 4.95 16.91 -9.37
C LEU A 200 4.40 16.48 -8.01
N MET A 201 3.97 17.44 -7.20
CA MET A 201 3.38 17.17 -5.89
C MET A 201 2.06 16.40 -6.00
N PHE A 202 1.26 16.63 -7.04
CA PHE A 202 0.06 15.86 -7.33
C PHE A 202 0.39 14.38 -7.60
N ILE A 203 1.41 14.11 -8.44
CA ILE A 203 1.88 12.75 -8.71
C ILE A 203 2.36 12.08 -7.41
N TYR A 204 3.18 12.74 -6.60
CA TYR A 204 3.71 12.16 -5.36
C TYR A 204 2.62 11.82 -4.34
N ARG A 205 1.66 12.73 -4.17
CA ARG A 205 0.52 12.52 -3.27
C ARG A 205 -0.38 11.38 -3.70
N LEU A 206 -0.65 11.27 -5.01
CA LEU A 206 -1.63 10.31 -5.51
C LEU A 206 -1.00 9.00 -6.00
N LYS A 207 -0.02 9.04 -6.90
CA LYS A 207 0.58 7.80 -7.43
C LYS A 207 1.21 6.96 -6.33
N THR A 208 1.96 7.58 -5.43
CA THR A 208 2.68 6.88 -4.35
C THR A 208 1.96 7.00 -3.00
N GLY A 209 1.54 8.22 -2.63
CA GLY A 209 1.00 8.53 -1.31
C GLY A 209 -0.38 7.93 -1.06
N ALA A 210 -1.26 7.87 -2.07
CA ALA A 210 -2.65 7.45 -1.86
C ALA A 210 -2.79 6.04 -1.27
N LEU A 211 -1.99 5.07 -1.74
CA LEU A 211 -2.04 3.71 -1.20
C LEU A 211 -1.41 3.59 0.21
N LEU A 212 -0.48 4.46 0.58
CA LEU A 212 0.05 4.52 1.96
C LEU A 212 -0.98 5.14 2.91
N GLN A 213 -1.66 6.22 2.49
CA GLN A 213 -2.81 6.76 3.20
C GLN A 213 -3.89 5.69 3.40
N ALA A 214 -4.32 5.03 2.30
CA ALA A 214 -5.31 3.97 2.34
C ALA A 214 -4.92 2.87 3.33
N SER A 215 -3.65 2.48 3.37
CA SER A 215 -3.18 1.41 4.25
C SER A 215 -3.40 1.75 5.73
N LEU A 216 -3.05 2.98 6.16
CA LEU A 216 -3.29 3.42 7.53
C LEU A 216 -4.79 3.55 7.83
N MET A 217 -5.54 4.19 6.93
CA MET A 217 -6.97 4.43 7.11
C MET A 217 -7.80 3.14 7.15
N ILE A 218 -7.51 2.18 6.26
CA ILE A 218 -8.23 0.89 6.20
C ILE A 218 -8.05 0.12 7.50
N GLY A 219 -6.80 -0.04 7.97
CA GLY A 219 -6.54 -0.73 9.22
C GLY A 219 -7.28 -0.09 10.39
N ALA A 220 -7.18 1.22 10.52
CA ALA A 220 -7.85 1.98 11.57
C ALA A 220 -9.39 1.91 11.50
N ALA A 221 -9.98 2.03 10.30
CA ALA A 221 -11.42 1.90 10.10
C ALA A 221 -11.94 0.52 10.56
N LEU A 222 -11.21 -0.55 10.19
CA LEU A 222 -11.53 -1.90 10.63
C LEU A 222 -11.31 -2.08 12.14
N GLY A 223 -10.34 -1.39 12.72
CA GLY A 223 -10.08 -1.32 14.16
C GLY A 223 -11.12 -0.50 14.93
N GLY A 224 -11.94 0.29 14.24
CA GLY A 224 -13.01 1.10 14.83
C GLY A 224 -12.62 2.54 15.14
N ALA A 225 -11.65 3.09 14.44
CA ALA A 225 -11.34 4.51 14.47
C ALA A 225 -12.52 5.35 13.97
N ASP A 226 -12.69 6.53 14.56
CA ASP A 226 -13.68 7.51 14.12
C ASP A 226 -13.19 8.34 12.90
N ASP A 227 -14.00 9.28 12.42
CA ASP A 227 -13.69 10.04 11.22
C ASP A 227 -12.54 11.04 11.44
N GLU A 228 -12.38 11.61 12.63
CA GLU A 228 -11.28 12.54 12.97
C GLU A 228 -9.94 11.78 13.04
N GLU A 229 -9.96 10.58 13.60
CA GLU A 229 -8.79 9.69 13.65
C GLU A 229 -8.38 9.23 12.25
N LEU A 230 -9.35 8.92 11.39
CA LEU A 230 -9.09 8.56 9.99
C LEU A 230 -8.50 9.72 9.19
N GLU A 231 -8.97 10.97 9.41
CA GLU A 231 -8.41 12.16 8.77
C GLU A 231 -6.98 12.41 9.24
N SER A 232 -6.70 12.25 10.53
CA SER A 232 -5.34 12.33 11.09
C SER A 232 -4.40 11.31 10.43
N LEU A 233 -4.84 10.06 10.31
CA LEU A 233 -4.05 9.00 9.67
C LEU A 233 -3.88 9.22 8.16
N ALA A 234 -4.86 9.82 7.49
CA ALA A 234 -4.72 10.24 6.09
C ALA A 234 -3.59 11.27 5.93
N GLY A 235 -3.56 12.29 6.80
CA GLY A 235 -2.50 13.30 6.82
C GLY A 235 -1.11 12.72 7.11
N ILE A 236 -1.02 11.77 8.04
CA ILE A 236 0.22 11.04 8.33
C ILE A 236 0.67 10.25 7.10
N GLY A 237 -0.24 9.48 6.48
CA GLY A 237 0.06 8.67 5.30
C GLY A 237 0.50 9.49 4.09
N GLU A 238 -0.07 10.68 3.90
CA GLU A 238 0.34 11.63 2.85
C GLU A 238 1.78 12.08 3.06
N LYS A 239 2.13 12.53 4.28
CA LYS A 239 3.49 12.97 4.61
C LYS A 239 4.52 11.85 4.40
N ILE A 240 4.20 10.65 4.85
CA ILE A 240 5.07 9.47 4.62
C ILE A 240 5.24 9.21 3.12
N GLY A 241 4.16 9.27 2.34
CA GLY A 241 4.19 8.99 0.91
C GLY A 241 5.01 10.01 0.12
N VAL A 242 4.83 11.29 0.40
CA VAL A 242 5.60 12.38 -0.24
C VAL A 242 7.08 12.30 0.17
N ALA A 243 7.37 12.17 1.46
CA ALA A 243 8.75 12.04 1.94
C ALA A 243 9.45 10.81 1.35
N PHE A 244 8.72 9.70 1.22
CA PHE A 244 9.22 8.49 0.59
C PHE A 244 9.62 8.72 -0.87
N GLN A 245 8.81 9.46 -1.64
CA GLN A 245 9.10 9.74 -3.05
C GLN A 245 10.25 10.73 -3.21
N ILE A 246 10.30 11.80 -2.40
CA ILE A 246 11.43 12.74 -2.42
C ILE A 246 12.73 12.02 -2.04
N GLN A 247 12.68 11.08 -1.07
CA GLN A 247 13.84 10.27 -0.71
C GLN A 247 14.28 9.33 -1.85
N ASP A 248 13.34 8.83 -2.68
CA ASP A 248 13.69 8.07 -3.90
C ASP A 248 14.45 8.93 -4.89
N ASP A 249 14.02 10.18 -5.13
CA ASP A 249 14.72 11.12 -6.01
C ASP A 249 16.13 11.44 -5.50
N ILE A 250 16.28 11.67 -4.18
CA ILE A 250 17.57 11.88 -3.55
C ILE A 250 18.50 10.67 -3.77
N LEU A 251 17.95 9.46 -3.61
CA LEU A 251 18.74 8.24 -3.80
C LEU A 251 19.12 8.00 -5.25
N ASP A 252 18.27 8.34 -6.22
CA ASP A 252 18.60 8.23 -7.65
C ASP A 252 19.76 9.15 -8.03
N GLU A 253 19.82 10.35 -7.44
CA GLU A 253 20.88 11.33 -7.67
C GLU A 253 22.20 11.01 -6.93
N THR A 254 22.13 10.47 -5.70
CA THR A 254 23.28 10.39 -4.78
C THR A 254 23.85 9.00 -4.59
N SER A 255 23.15 7.94 -4.99
CA SER A 255 23.52 6.54 -4.76
C SER A 255 24.42 5.99 -5.85
N THR A 256 24.82 4.72 -5.72
CA THR A 256 25.52 3.96 -6.75
C THR A 256 24.66 2.78 -7.22
N GLU A 257 24.89 2.30 -8.46
CA GLU A 257 24.18 1.13 -9.00
C GLU A 257 24.32 -0.10 -8.11
N GLU A 258 25.47 -0.28 -7.45
CA GLU A 258 25.71 -1.40 -6.53
C GLU A 258 24.81 -1.33 -5.29
N VAL A 259 24.47 -0.12 -4.83
CA VAL A 259 23.62 0.10 -3.65
C VAL A 259 22.14 0.00 -4.02
N LEU A 260 21.71 0.62 -5.11
CA LEU A 260 20.29 0.64 -5.52
C LEU A 260 19.83 -0.66 -6.19
N GLY A 261 20.76 -1.40 -6.82
CA GLY A 261 20.41 -2.59 -7.60
C GLY A 261 19.64 -2.29 -8.90
N LYS A 262 19.62 -1.02 -9.33
CA LYS A 262 19.09 -0.50 -10.60
C LYS A 262 20.03 0.57 -11.12
N PRO A 263 19.96 0.95 -12.43
CA PRO A 263 20.73 2.09 -12.95
C PRO A 263 20.46 3.35 -12.14
N ILE A 264 21.51 4.13 -11.89
CA ILE A 264 21.44 5.49 -11.30
C ILE A 264 21.23 6.51 -12.42
N HIS A 265 20.78 7.73 -12.05
CA HIS A 265 20.44 8.79 -13.01
C HIS A 265 19.42 8.36 -14.07
N SER A 266 18.59 7.36 -13.73
CA SER A 266 17.53 6.88 -14.61
C SER A 266 16.49 7.97 -14.88
N ASP A 267 16.28 8.88 -13.94
CA ASP A 267 15.38 10.02 -14.07
C ASP A 267 15.97 11.06 -15.04
N ASP A 268 17.27 11.32 -15.01
CA ASP A 268 17.96 12.20 -15.95
C ASP A 268 17.96 11.64 -17.40
N GLU A 269 18.23 10.34 -17.57
CA GLU A 269 18.19 9.67 -18.87
C GLU A 269 16.81 9.72 -19.50
N ASN A 270 15.75 9.67 -18.67
CA ASN A 270 14.35 9.76 -19.09
C ASN A 270 13.81 11.21 -19.13
N ASN A 271 14.66 12.24 -18.92
CA ASN A 271 14.25 13.65 -18.79
C ASN A 271 13.08 13.84 -17.80
N LYS A 272 13.07 13.10 -16.70
CA LYS A 272 12.02 13.13 -15.69
C LYS A 272 12.27 14.29 -14.72
N THR A 273 11.24 15.10 -14.52
CA THR A 273 11.26 16.14 -13.49
C THR A 273 11.12 15.49 -12.11
N THR A 274 12.07 15.77 -11.21
CA THR A 274 12.08 15.29 -9.82
C THR A 274 12.05 16.45 -8.84
N TYR A 275 11.81 16.19 -7.55
CA TYR A 275 11.87 17.21 -6.51
C TYR A 275 13.28 17.83 -6.44
N VAL A 276 14.32 16.99 -6.57
CA VAL A 276 15.71 17.44 -6.57
C VAL A 276 16.01 18.34 -7.76
N SER A 277 15.47 18.05 -8.95
CA SER A 277 15.69 18.87 -10.15
C SER A 277 15.03 20.25 -10.08
N ILE A 278 13.92 20.41 -9.33
CA ILE A 278 13.23 21.70 -9.15
C ILE A 278 13.82 22.51 -8.00
N HIS A 279 14.05 21.89 -6.85
CA HIS A 279 14.36 22.57 -5.59
C HIS A 279 15.83 22.44 -5.15
N GLY A 280 16.55 21.47 -5.75
CA GLY A 280 17.91 21.13 -5.35
C GLY A 280 17.98 20.15 -4.20
N LEU A 281 19.15 19.52 -4.05
CA LEU A 281 19.39 18.43 -3.11
C LEU A 281 19.25 18.86 -1.62
N SER A 282 19.67 20.10 -1.28
CA SER A 282 19.57 20.61 0.10
C SER A 282 18.12 20.73 0.54
N ASP A 283 17.29 21.37 -0.27
CA ASP A 283 15.88 21.60 0.03
C ASP A 283 15.09 20.27 0.06
N ALA A 284 15.48 19.31 -0.81
CA ALA A 284 14.91 17.97 -0.80
C ALA A 284 15.17 17.24 0.53
N HIS A 285 16.39 17.30 1.06
CA HIS A 285 16.72 16.73 2.38
C HIS A 285 15.95 17.42 3.51
N GLU A 286 15.86 18.75 3.49
CA GLU A 286 15.13 19.51 4.51
C GLU A 286 13.63 19.16 4.49
N GLU A 287 13.03 19.01 3.31
CA GLU A 287 11.62 18.66 3.17
C GLU A 287 11.33 17.23 3.64
N VAL A 288 12.20 16.27 3.30
CA VAL A 288 12.11 14.89 3.82
C VAL A 288 12.16 14.88 5.34
N GLU A 289 13.12 15.59 5.96
CA GLU A 289 13.23 15.69 7.41
C GLU A 289 11.98 16.34 8.03
N ARG A 290 11.51 17.45 7.47
CA ARG A 290 10.32 18.18 7.93
C ARG A 290 9.08 17.28 7.93
N LEU A 291 8.80 16.60 6.81
CA LEU A 291 7.65 15.71 6.67
C LEU A 291 7.73 14.52 7.61
N SER A 292 8.93 13.97 7.79
CA SER A 292 9.21 12.85 8.70
C SER A 292 8.91 13.19 10.15
N VAL A 293 9.48 14.32 10.61
CA VAL A 293 9.30 14.80 12.00
C VAL A 293 7.82 15.07 12.25
N GLN A 294 7.10 15.66 11.29
CA GLN A 294 5.67 15.92 11.41
C GLN A 294 4.87 14.61 11.49
N ALA A 295 5.10 13.66 10.60
CA ALA A 295 4.40 12.38 10.61
C ALA A 295 4.63 11.60 11.92
N ILE A 296 5.87 11.55 12.40
CA ILE A 296 6.21 10.90 13.68
C ILE A 296 5.52 11.60 14.85
N LYS A 297 5.55 12.93 14.90
CA LYS A 297 4.89 13.70 15.96
C LYS A 297 3.36 13.52 15.96
N GLU A 298 2.74 13.44 14.79
CA GLU A 298 1.32 13.18 14.68
C GLU A 298 0.96 11.75 15.13
N LEU A 299 1.79 10.74 14.80
CA LEU A 299 1.66 9.39 15.36
C LEU A 299 1.78 9.38 16.90
N GLU A 300 2.69 10.16 17.46
CA GLU A 300 2.85 10.29 18.91
C GLU A 300 1.65 10.93 19.60
N ASN A 301 0.97 11.83 18.93
CA ASN A 301 -0.19 12.55 19.46
C ASN A 301 -1.50 11.73 19.37
N LEU A 302 -1.51 10.57 18.70
CA LEU A 302 -2.68 9.69 18.74
C LEU A 302 -2.95 9.25 20.18
N SER A 303 -4.18 9.43 20.66
CA SER A 303 -4.61 9.08 22.01
C SER A 303 -5.39 7.76 22.01
N ASP A 304 -5.39 7.11 23.17
CA ASP A 304 -6.17 5.88 23.38
C ASP A 304 -5.92 4.79 22.30
N VAL A 305 -4.64 4.55 22.01
CA VAL A 305 -4.18 3.57 21.01
C VAL A 305 -3.18 2.59 21.63
N ASN A 306 -3.00 1.45 20.97
CA ASN A 306 -2.01 0.44 21.37
C ASN A 306 -0.58 0.97 21.16
N GLU A 307 0.22 1.02 22.24
CA GLU A 307 1.57 1.60 22.26
C GLU A 307 2.58 0.81 21.42
N ASP A 308 2.49 -0.51 21.41
CA ASP A 308 3.42 -1.35 20.61
C ASP A 308 3.21 -1.13 19.12
N SER A 309 1.95 -1.04 18.68
CA SER A 309 1.61 -0.77 17.28
C SER A 309 2.00 0.65 16.88
N ARG A 310 1.80 1.65 17.76
CA ARG A 310 2.26 3.03 17.55
C ARG A 310 3.77 3.09 17.40
N ARG A 311 4.52 2.45 18.30
CA ARG A 311 5.98 2.34 18.23
C ARG A 311 6.42 1.70 16.90
N PHE A 312 5.80 0.58 16.53
CA PHE A 312 6.12 -0.10 15.27
C PHE A 312 5.91 0.80 14.04
N LEU A 313 4.79 1.53 13.98
CA LEU A 313 4.50 2.45 12.87
C LEU A 313 5.50 3.62 12.82
N LYS A 314 5.94 4.13 13.97
CA LYS A 314 7.00 5.15 14.04
C LYS A 314 8.33 4.61 13.51
N ASP A 315 8.77 3.45 14.01
CA ASP A 315 10.02 2.81 13.57
C ASP A 315 9.99 2.46 12.08
N LEU A 316 8.82 2.03 11.57
CA LEU A 316 8.60 1.77 10.15
C LEU A 316 8.70 3.06 9.33
N THR A 317 8.10 4.15 9.80
CA THR A 317 8.16 5.46 9.15
C THR A 317 9.59 5.96 9.09
N ASP A 318 10.32 5.94 10.20
CA ASP A 318 11.73 6.32 10.26
C ASP A 318 12.59 5.50 9.27
N MET A 319 12.39 4.18 9.24
CA MET A 319 13.11 3.30 8.32
C MET A 319 12.80 3.60 6.84
N LEU A 320 11.55 3.93 6.51
CA LEU A 320 11.15 4.21 5.12
C LEU A 320 11.77 5.49 4.58
N ILE A 321 11.88 6.48 5.44
CA ILE A 321 12.33 7.83 5.08
C ILE A 321 13.85 7.92 5.15
N ASN A 322 14.49 7.32 6.16
CA ASN A 322 15.94 7.35 6.38
C ASN A 322 16.69 6.17 5.71
N ARG A 323 16.05 5.53 4.72
CA ARG A 323 16.67 4.42 3.98
C ARG A 323 17.88 4.90 3.16
N LYS A 324 18.85 3.99 3.04
CA LYS A 324 20.06 4.19 2.22
C LYS A 324 20.03 3.38 0.93
N LYS A 325 18.94 2.61 0.72
CA LYS A 325 18.68 1.78 -0.46
C LYS A 325 17.20 1.35 -0.53
#